data_d01da145f0b8e58f7b02ea3ddfa98851
#
_entry.id   d01da145f0b8e58f7b02ea3ddfa98851
#
_cell.length_a   1.000
_cell.length_b   1.000
_cell.length_c   1.000
_cell.angle_alpha   90.00
_cell.angle_beta   90.00
_cell.angle_gamma   90.00
#
_symmetry.space_group_name_H-M   'P 1'
#
loop_
_entity.id
_entity.type
_entity.pdbx_description
1 polymer ?
#
loop_
_entity_poly.entity_id
_entity_poly.type
_entity_poly.pdbx_seq_one_letter_code
_entity_poly.pdbx_strand_id
1 'polypeptide(L)'
;SALNRIFDDQSQPRIFIETSAMLLVIGLIEKGIISIVSSEVLEYENSRNPYAERHIFVASVLRNARMIQTLNDTLVKRGHDLEKFGVQGIDALHLACAEKLKIDYFVTCDDKIIKRYGGKIKAINPVDLTMQLLQKEK
;
A
#
# COMPACT_ATOMS: atom_id res chain seq x y z
N SER A 1 1.46 5.88 -2.61
CA SER A 1 0.97 5.05 -1.51
C SER A 1 -0.46 5.42 -1.15
N ALA A 2 -1.27 4.42 -0.81
CA ALA A 2 -2.65 4.63 -0.36
C ALA A 2 -2.73 5.52 0.88
N LEU A 3 -1.67 5.56 1.68
CA LEU A 3 -1.59 6.42 2.87
C LEU A 3 -1.69 7.91 2.54
N ASN A 4 -1.35 8.31 1.32
CA ASN A 4 -1.43 9.70 0.89
C ASN A 4 -2.85 10.14 0.51
N ARG A 5 -3.79 9.20 0.40
CA ARG A 5 -5.16 9.49 -0.06
C ARG A 5 -5.88 10.54 0.79
N ILE A 6 -5.57 10.57 2.08
CA ILE A 6 -6.17 11.53 3.00
C ILE A 6 -5.82 12.98 2.68
N PHE A 7 -4.76 13.21 1.90
CA PHE A 7 -4.32 14.55 1.48
C PHE A 7 -4.83 14.94 0.09
N ASP A 8 -5.53 14.05 -0.59
CA ASP A 8 -6.08 14.32 -1.92
C ASP A 8 -7.39 15.11 -1.80
N ASP A 9 -7.96 15.50 -2.93
CA ASP A 9 -9.16 16.36 -2.97
C ASP A 9 -10.39 15.64 -2.41
N GLN A 10 -10.74 15.94 -1.16
CA GLN A 10 -11.86 15.32 -0.45
C GLN A 10 -13.23 15.75 -0.96
N SER A 11 -13.30 16.73 -1.86
CA SER A 11 -14.55 17.12 -2.51
C SER A 11 -15.03 16.06 -3.52
N GLN A 12 -14.14 15.17 -3.95
CA GLN A 12 -14.49 14.06 -4.83
C GLN A 12 -15.00 12.89 -3.98
N PRO A 13 -16.25 12.41 -4.22
CA PRO A 13 -16.87 11.38 -3.37
C PRO A 13 -16.02 10.10 -3.24
N ARG A 14 -15.43 9.63 -4.33
CA ARG A 14 -14.60 8.44 -4.28
C ARG A 14 -13.39 8.61 -3.35
N ILE A 15 -12.71 9.75 -3.47
CA ILE A 15 -11.54 10.05 -2.64
C ILE A 15 -11.94 10.11 -1.17
N PHE A 16 -13.05 10.77 -0.87
CA PHE A 16 -13.56 10.87 0.50
C PHE A 16 -13.85 9.49 1.11
N ILE A 17 -14.47 8.59 0.35
CA ILE A 17 -14.78 7.25 0.82
C ILE A 17 -13.48 6.45 1.04
N GLU A 18 -12.53 6.53 0.11
CA GLU A 18 -11.24 5.86 0.24
C GLU A 18 -10.45 6.38 1.44
N THR A 19 -10.50 7.69 1.68
CA THR A 19 -9.88 8.32 2.85
C THR A 19 -10.48 7.78 4.14
N SER A 20 -11.81 7.70 4.21
CA SER A 20 -12.52 7.17 5.39
C SER A 20 -12.10 5.73 5.67
N ALA A 21 -11.99 4.91 4.62
CA ALA A 21 -11.52 3.53 4.73
C ALA A 21 -10.07 3.46 5.23
N MET A 22 -9.18 4.32 4.69
CA MET A 22 -7.78 4.35 5.12
C MET A 22 -7.63 4.76 6.58
N LEU A 23 -8.41 5.72 7.04
CA LEU A 23 -8.38 6.12 8.46
C LEU A 23 -8.81 4.98 9.37
N LEU A 24 -9.81 4.19 8.97
CA LEU A 24 -10.20 3.00 9.70
C LEU A 24 -9.06 1.97 9.74
N VAL A 25 -8.43 1.70 8.61
CA VAL A 25 -7.30 0.77 8.52
C VAL A 25 -6.14 1.22 9.43
N ILE A 26 -5.80 2.50 9.39
CA ILE A 26 -4.74 3.06 10.24
C ILE A 26 -5.08 2.89 11.72
N GLY A 27 -6.33 3.12 12.09
CA GLY A 27 -6.79 2.90 13.47
C GLY A 27 -6.61 1.43 13.91
N LEU A 28 -6.89 0.49 13.03
CA LEU A 28 -6.68 -0.95 13.31
C LEU A 28 -5.21 -1.30 13.42
N ILE A 29 -4.33 -0.66 12.65
CA ILE A 29 -2.88 -0.82 12.75
C ILE A 29 -2.40 -0.33 14.14
N GLU A 30 -2.85 0.86 14.55
CA GLU A 30 -2.46 1.44 15.82
C GLU A 30 -2.90 0.59 17.02
N LYS A 31 -4.04 -0.08 16.89
CA LYS A 31 -4.56 -0.99 17.93
C LYS A 31 -3.90 -2.37 17.89
N GLY A 32 -3.06 -2.64 16.91
CA GLY A 32 -2.41 -3.93 16.77
C GLY A 32 -3.31 -5.05 16.24
N ILE A 33 -4.51 -4.72 15.74
CA ILE A 33 -5.45 -5.71 15.20
C ILE A 33 -4.97 -6.23 13.84
N ILE A 34 -4.40 -5.34 13.01
CA ILE A 34 -3.75 -5.71 11.78
C ILE A 34 -2.31 -5.21 11.79
N SER A 35 -1.46 -5.84 11.00
CA SER A 35 -0.04 -5.48 10.92
C SER A 35 0.26 -4.81 9.59
N ILE A 36 1.13 -3.81 9.63
CA ILE A 36 1.69 -3.17 8.44
C ILE A 36 3.13 -3.62 8.26
N VAL A 37 3.56 -3.72 7.02
CA VAL A 37 4.96 -3.94 6.65
C VAL A 37 5.41 -2.79 5.76
N SER A 38 6.71 -2.55 5.72
CA SER A 38 7.29 -1.51 4.88
C SER A 38 8.35 -2.12 3.97
N SER A 39 8.88 -1.33 3.06
CA SER A 39 9.96 -1.71 2.18
C SER A 39 10.90 -0.54 1.97
N GLU A 40 12.11 -0.84 1.55
CA GLU A 40 13.08 0.17 1.15
C GLU A 40 12.53 1.06 0.03
N VAL A 41 11.73 0.48 -0.88
CA VAL A 41 11.07 1.23 -1.96
C VAL A 41 10.08 2.24 -1.39
N LEU A 42 9.26 1.82 -0.45
CA LEU A 42 8.26 2.70 0.18
C LEU A 42 8.92 3.82 0.99
N GLU A 43 9.98 3.48 1.75
CA GLU A 43 10.75 4.47 2.49
C GLU A 43 11.41 5.49 1.55
N TYR A 44 11.98 5.02 0.45
CA TYR A 44 12.58 5.87 -0.56
C TYR A 44 11.54 6.80 -1.19
N GLU A 45 10.40 6.26 -1.61
CA GLU A 45 9.31 7.04 -2.20
C GLU A 45 8.86 8.14 -1.24
N ASN A 46 8.67 7.78 0.03
CA ASN A 46 8.25 8.75 1.04
C ASN A 46 9.34 9.81 1.30
N SER A 47 10.62 9.42 1.29
CA SER A 47 11.73 10.37 1.48
C SER A 47 11.78 11.44 0.39
N ARG A 48 11.23 11.13 -0.80
CA ARG A 48 11.19 12.04 -1.94
C ARG A 48 9.87 12.81 -2.04
N ASN A 49 8.97 12.63 -1.08
CA ASN A 49 7.70 13.34 -1.07
C ASN A 49 7.94 14.84 -0.82
N PRO A 50 7.55 15.72 -1.74
CA PRO A 50 7.82 17.16 -1.62
C PRO A 50 6.93 17.85 -0.60
N TYR A 51 5.88 17.21 -0.12
CA TYR A 51 4.93 17.77 0.83
C TYR A 51 5.25 17.29 2.24
N ALA A 52 5.74 18.23 3.08
CA ALA A 52 6.20 17.89 4.43
C ALA A 52 5.14 17.17 5.26
N GLU A 53 3.87 17.63 5.19
CA GLU A 53 2.77 17.01 5.95
C GLU A 53 2.56 15.56 5.57
N ARG A 54 2.57 15.26 4.27
CA ARG A 54 2.43 13.88 3.77
C ARG A 54 3.59 13.02 4.21
N HIS A 55 4.81 13.55 4.06
CA HIS A 55 6.03 12.85 4.44
C HIS A 55 6.02 12.46 5.92
N ILE A 56 5.70 13.41 6.80
CA ILE A 56 5.67 13.19 8.25
C ILE A 56 4.58 12.18 8.61
N PHE A 57 3.40 12.31 8.03
CA PHE A 57 2.28 11.41 8.31
C PHE A 57 2.60 9.98 7.91
N VAL A 58 3.05 9.78 6.67
CA VAL A 58 3.39 8.44 6.16
C VAL A 58 4.50 7.82 7.02
N ALA A 59 5.54 8.60 7.36
CA ALA A 59 6.61 8.11 8.23
C ALA A 59 6.07 7.68 9.60
N SER A 60 5.10 8.41 10.16
CA SER A 60 4.51 8.07 11.46
C SER A 60 3.74 6.74 11.42
N VAL A 61 3.02 6.46 10.33
CA VAL A 61 2.33 5.20 10.15
C VAL A 61 3.32 4.06 9.95
N LEU A 62 4.34 4.27 9.10
CA LEU A 62 5.35 3.25 8.80
C LEU A 62 6.21 2.87 10.00
N ARG A 63 6.29 3.71 11.02
CA ARG A 63 6.96 3.34 12.27
C ARG A 63 6.32 2.15 12.97
N ASN A 64 5.06 1.85 12.67
CA ASN A 64 4.39 0.66 13.19
C ASN A 64 4.73 -0.61 12.40
N ALA A 65 5.50 -0.51 11.33
CA ALA A 65 5.81 -1.65 10.48
C ALA A 65 6.60 -2.71 11.26
N ARG A 66 6.15 -3.96 11.14
CA ARG A 66 6.81 -5.11 11.78
C ARG A 66 8.08 -5.51 11.07
N MET A 67 8.16 -5.28 9.78
CA MET A 67 9.28 -5.67 8.92
C MET A 67 9.48 -4.63 7.83
N ILE A 68 10.73 -4.45 7.42
CA ILE A 68 11.10 -3.61 6.28
C ILE A 68 11.85 -4.50 5.29
N GLN A 69 11.28 -4.67 4.10
CA GLN A 69 11.92 -5.45 3.04
C GLN A 69 12.98 -4.62 2.33
N THR A 70 14.22 -5.07 2.36
CA THR A 70 15.29 -4.44 1.58
C THR A 70 15.20 -4.86 0.12
N LEU A 71 15.65 -3.97 -0.76
CA LEU A 71 15.67 -4.23 -2.20
C LEU A 71 16.92 -5.04 -2.54
N ASN A 72 16.80 -5.99 -3.46
CA ASN A 72 17.92 -6.77 -3.97
C ASN A 72 17.69 -7.10 -5.45
N ASP A 73 18.69 -7.69 -6.10
CA ASP A 73 18.64 -7.99 -7.54
C ASP A 73 17.48 -8.91 -7.92
N THR A 74 17.15 -9.88 -7.08
CA THR A 74 16.03 -10.79 -7.30
C THR A 74 14.70 -10.04 -7.33
N LEU A 75 14.51 -9.09 -6.42
CA LEU A 75 13.29 -8.28 -6.36
C LEU A 75 13.20 -7.31 -7.53
N VAL A 76 14.34 -6.72 -7.93
CA VAL A 76 14.39 -5.85 -9.12
C VAL A 76 13.99 -6.63 -10.36
N LYS A 77 14.50 -7.85 -10.50
CA LYS A 77 14.15 -8.74 -11.63
C LYS A 77 12.66 -9.06 -11.61
N ARG A 78 12.11 -9.38 -10.44
CA ARG A 78 10.66 -9.64 -10.31
C ARG A 78 9.85 -8.40 -10.70
N GLY A 79 10.30 -7.21 -10.31
CA GLY A 79 9.69 -5.94 -10.73
C GLY A 79 9.65 -5.80 -12.25
N HIS A 80 10.74 -6.11 -12.94
CA HIS A 80 10.77 -6.10 -14.40
C HIS A 80 9.78 -7.10 -15.01
N ASP A 81 9.64 -8.28 -14.41
CA ASP A 81 8.66 -9.27 -14.88
C ASP A 81 7.22 -8.73 -14.72
N LEU A 82 6.93 -8.05 -13.62
CA LEU A 82 5.62 -7.46 -13.37
C LEU A 82 5.29 -6.32 -14.34
N GLU A 83 6.31 -5.61 -14.83
CA GLU A 83 6.11 -4.56 -15.84
C GLU A 83 5.49 -5.13 -17.13
N LYS A 84 5.72 -6.39 -17.44
CA LYS A 84 5.14 -7.04 -18.62
C LYS A 84 3.62 -7.16 -18.54
N PHE A 85 3.05 -7.10 -17.34
CA PHE A 85 1.61 -7.11 -17.12
C PHE A 85 1.01 -5.70 -17.10
N GLY A 86 1.83 -4.68 -17.33
CA GLY A 86 1.37 -3.29 -17.38
C GLY A 86 1.42 -2.55 -16.05
N VAL A 87 2.08 -3.13 -15.03
CA VAL A 87 2.36 -2.44 -13.77
C VAL A 87 3.73 -1.80 -13.90
N GLN A 88 3.81 -0.48 -13.72
CA GLN A 88 5.02 0.27 -14.08
C GLN A 88 5.91 0.64 -12.88
N GLY A 89 7.21 0.66 -13.15
CA GLY A 89 8.23 1.31 -12.35
C GLY A 89 8.19 0.97 -10.87
N ILE A 90 8.00 1.99 -10.07
CA ILE A 90 7.98 1.90 -8.61
C ILE A 90 6.86 0.99 -8.10
N ASP A 91 5.69 1.00 -8.75
CA ASP A 91 4.57 0.14 -8.36
C ASP A 91 4.92 -1.34 -8.50
N ALA A 92 5.64 -1.69 -9.57
CA ALA A 92 6.11 -3.06 -9.77
C ALA A 92 7.11 -3.47 -8.68
N LEU A 93 7.98 -2.57 -8.26
CA LEU A 93 8.93 -2.83 -7.16
C LEU A 93 8.21 -2.97 -5.83
N HIS A 94 7.20 -2.14 -5.56
CA HIS A 94 6.36 -2.29 -4.36
C HIS A 94 5.73 -3.68 -4.30
N LEU A 95 5.15 -4.14 -5.40
CA LEU A 95 4.51 -5.44 -5.48
C LEU A 95 5.52 -6.58 -5.30
N ALA A 96 6.71 -6.47 -5.89
CA ALA A 96 7.76 -7.48 -5.72
C ALA A 96 8.16 -7.62 -4.24
N CYS A 97 8.35 -6.51 -3.54
CA CYS A 97 8.65 -6.52 -2.11
C CYS A 97 7.50 -7.12 -1.30
N ALA A 98 6.27 -6.77 -1.63
CA ALA A 98 5.09 -7.28 -0.95
C ALA A 98 4.95 -8.80 -1.12
N GLU A 99 5.22 -9.31 -2.33
CA GLU A 99 5.23 -10.76 -2.59
C GLU A 99 6.27 -11.47 -1.73
N LYS A 100 7.46 -10.90 -1.62
CA LYS A 100 8.55 -11.48 -0.82
C LYS A 100 8.17 -11.59 0.66
N LEU A 101 7.49 -10.56 1.17
CA LEU A 101 7.01 -10.53 2.55
C LEU A 101 5.80 -11.43 2.79
N LYS A 102 5.19 -11.96 1.72
CA LYS A 102 3.99 -12.84 1.79
C LYS A 102 2.84 -12.19 2.56
N ILE A 103 2.62 -10.91 2.32
CA ILE A 103 1.51 -10.19 2.94
C ILE A 103 0.17 -10.65 2.36
N ASP A 104 -0.90 -10.43 3.12
CA ASP A 104 -2.25 -10.81 2.68
C ASP A 104 -2.79 -9.83 1.63
N TYR A 105 -2.58 -8.53 1.85
CA TYR A 105 -3.15 -7.50 1.00
C TYR A 105 -2.14 -6.41 0.66
N PHE A 106 -2.10 -6.06 -0.62
CA PHE A 106 -1.44 -4.86 -1.10
C PHE A 106 -2.53 -3.80 -1.33
N VAL A 107 -2.56 -2.78 -0.48
CA VAL A 107 -3.62 -1.77 -0.48
C VAL A 107 -3.26 -0.64 -1.43
N THR A 108 -4.12 -0.38 -2.40
CA THR A 108 -3.90 0.67 -3.39
C THR A 108 -5.22 1.28 -3.85
N CYS A 109 -5.19 2.58 -4.18
CA CYS A 109 -6.31 3.27 -4.80
C CYS A 109 -6.22 3.28 -6.33
N ASP A 110 -5.18 2.68 -6.90
CA ASP A 110 -4.96 2.63 -8.33
C ASP A 110 -5.67 1.42 -8.96
N ASP A 111 -6.75 1.68 -9.68
CA ASP A 111 -7.55 0.64 -10.35
C ASP A 111 -6.74 -0.15 -11.39
N LYS A 112 -5.74 0.48 -12.01
CA LYS A 112 -4.90 -0.18 -13.02
C LYS A 112 -4.08 -1.29 -12.38
N ILE A 113 -3.52 -1.04 -11.20
CA ILE A 113 -2.77 -2.05 -10.45
C ILE A 113 -3.69 -3.21 -10.08
N ILE A 114 -4.86 -2.91 -9.51
CA ILE A 114 -5.83 -3.92 -9.08
C ILE A 114 -6.24 -4.81 -10.26
N LYS A 115 -6.46 -4.19 -11.42
CA LYS A 115 -6.91 -4.90 -12.62
C LYS A 115 -5.79 -5.72 -13.26
N ARG A 116 -4.57 -5.19 -13.31
CA ARG A 116 -3.46 -5.77 -14.07
C ARG A 116 -2.61 -6.75 -13.28
N TYR A 117 -2.54 -6.59 -11.98
CA TYR A 117 -1.73 -7.48 -11.15
C TYR A 117 -2.45 -8.81 -10.94
N GLY A 118 -1.84 -9.90 -11.41
CA GLY A 118 -2.37 -11.26 -11.26
C GLY A 118 -1.43 -12.16 -10.45
N GLY A 119 -0.65 -11.59 -9.55
CA GLY A 119 0.35 -12.34 -8.79
C GLY A 119 -0.18 -13.02 -7.54
N LYS A 120 0.74 -13.37 -6.65
CA LYS A 120 0.50 -14.25 -5.50
C LYS A 120 -0.29 -13.61 -4.36
N ILE A 121 -0.25 -12.29 -4.24
CA ILE A 121 -0.94 -11.56 -3.17
C ILE A 121 -2.13 -10.83 -3.77
N LYS A 122 -3.01 -10.31 -2.91
CA LYS A 122 -4.20 -9.61 -3.38
C LYS A 122 -3.99 -8.10 -3.34
N ALA A 123 -4.05 -7.44 -4.52
CA ALA A 123 -4.11 -5.99 -4.61
C ALA A 123 -5.57 -5.57 -4.42
N ILE A 124 -5.82 -4.63 -3.51
CA ILE A 124 -7.17 -4.30 -3.08
C ILE A 124 -7.32 -2.81 -2.77
N ASN A 125 -8.47 -2.26 -3.10
CA ASN A 125 -8.82 -0.89 -2.72
C ASN A 125 -9.11 -0.84 -1.21
N PRO A 126 -8.79 0.27 -0.51
CA PRO A 126 -9.05 0.38 0.92
C PRO A 126 -10.51 0.12 1.31
N VAL A 127 -11.46 0.54 0.49
CA VAL A 127 -12.89 0.32 0.76
C VAL A 127 -13.22 -1.17 0.77
N ASP A 128 -12.73 -1.89 -0.23
CA ASP A 128 -12.94 -3.34 -0.32
C ASP A 128 -12.22 -4.07 0.81
N LEU A 129 -11.06 -3.59 1.23
CA LEU A 129 -10.35 -4.14 2.37
C LEU A 129 -11.18 -4.05 3.65
N THR A 130 -11.79 -2.89 3.92
CA THR A 130 -12.64 -2.73 5.10
C THR A 130 -13.82 -3.70 5.08
N MET A 131 -14.42 -3.93 3.92
CA MET A 131 -15.50 -4.90 3.76
C MET A 131 -15.03 -6.33 4.04
N GLN A 132 -13.84 -6.69 3.58
CA GLN A 132 -13.24 -8.00 3.86
C GLN A 132 -12.99 -8.20 5.35
N LEU A 133 -12.48 -7.17 6.03
CA LEU A 133 -12.20 -7.24 7.46
C LEU A 133 -13.49 -7.42 8.27
N LEU A 134 -14.57 -6.75 7.88
CA LEU A 134 -15.88 -6.90 8.51
C LEU A 134 -16.44 -8.31 8.34
N GLN A 135 -16.26 -8.93 7.18
CA GLN A 135 -16.71 -10.29 6.93
C GLN A 135 -15.99 -11.31 7.78
N LYS A 136 -14.71 -11.11 8.06
CA LYS A 136 -13.90 -12.03 8.89
C LYS A 136 -14.31 -12.03 10.34
N GLU A 137 -14.93 -10.96 10.84
CA GLU A 137 -15.41 -10.86 12.22
C GLU A 137 -16.70 -11.63 12.45
N LYS A 138 -17.36 -12.04 11.37
CA LYS A 138 -18.56 -12.88 11.45
C LYS A 138 -18.20 -14.35 11.48
#